data_7aff3117c53a8414f9896fad4cd11f0b
#
_entry.id   7aff3117c53a8414f9896fad4cd11f0b
#
_cell.length_a   1.000
_cell.length_b   1.000
_cell.length_c   1.000
_cell.angle_alpha   90.00
_cell.angle_beta   90.00
_cell.angle_gamma   90.00
#
_symmetry.space_group_name_H-M   'P 1'
#
loop_
_entity.id
_entity.type
_entity.pdbx_description
1 polymer ?
#
loop_
_entity_poly.entity_id
_entity_poly.type
_entity_poly.pdbx_seq_one_letter_code
_entity_poly.pdbx_strand_id
1 'polypeptide(L)'
;ELWEIGAMANARNASLFVSIHINSAASSSATGLESYSMKASSAGLERARMLSKYMQNRMVEAWPLPNRGVKTANFQVLRDTKMPAVLLEMGFINNKRDNYYIRTASEQKKMGRAVYLGTLDYYYHYEGRKGITSLYDAVGAKPSKRLY
;
A
#
# COMPACT_ATOMS: atom_id res chain seq x y z
N GLU A 1 7.03 -18.19 9.13
CA GLU A 1 6.09 -18.60 8.07
C GLU A 1 4.97 -17.55 7.85
N LEU A 2 4.25 -17.62 6.73
CA LEU A 2 3.23 -16.61 6.38
C LEU A 2 2.13 -16.46 7.44
N TRP A 3 1.71 -17.55 8.07
CA TRP A 3 0.72 -17.51 9.14
C TRP A 3 1.22 -16.78 10.41
N GLU A 4 2.51 -16.84 10.68
CA GLU A 4 3.12 -16.15 11.84
C GLU A 4 3.05 -14.64 11.69
N ILE A 5 3.15 -14.13 10.45
CA ILE A 5 3.07 -12.69 10.16
C ILE A 5 1.70 -12.16 10.57
N GLY A 6 0.62 -12.81 10.14
CA GLY A 6 -0.74 -12.44 10.50
C GLY A 6 -1.01 -12.57 12.02
N ALA A 7 -0.55 -13.67 12.61
CA ALA A 7 -0.68 -13.91 14.04
C ALA A 7 0.04 -12.82 14.88
N MET A 8 1.24 -12.40 14.47
CA MET A 8 1.99 -11.35 15.13
C MET A 8 1.28 -10.00 15.08
N ALA A 9 0.73 -9.62 13.92
CA ALA A 9 -0.03 -8.38 13.77
C ALA A 9 -1.30 -8.40 14.65
N ASN A 10 -2.00 -9.52 14.68
CA ASN A 10 -3.19 -9.70 15.51
C ASN A 10 -2.88 -9.65 17.01
N ALA A 11 -1.79 -10.30 17.45
CA ALA A 11 -1.38 -10.31 18.87
C ALA A 11 -0.97 -8.91 19.35
N ARG A 12 -0.46 -8.05 18.48
CA ARG A 12 -0.12 -6.66 18.78
C ARG A 12 -1.29 -5.68 18.67
N ASN A 13 -2.47 -6.15 18.33
CA ASN A 13 -3.63 -5.30 18.05
C ASN A 13 -3.29 -4.14 17.09
N ALA A 14 -2.53 -4.45 16.04
CA ALA A 14 -2.12 -3.44 15.06
C ALA A 14 -3.35 -2.78 14.42
N SER A 15 -3.31 -1.47 14.24
CA SER A 15 -4.42 -0.70 13.64
C SER A 15 -4.53 -0.89 12.14
N LEU A 16 -3.41 -1.14 11.47
CA LEU A 16 -3.30 -1.42 10.03
C LEU A 16 -2.21 -2.48 9.82
N PHE A 17 -2.34 -3.21 8.72
CA PHE A 17 -1.31 -4.12 8.23
C PHE A 17 -0.95 -3.76 6.79
N VAL A 18 0.34 -3.54 6.53
CA VAL A 18 0.86 -3.23 5.19
C VAL A 18 1.98 -4.22 4.86
N SER A 19 1.76 -5.05 3.85
CA SER A 19 2.75 -5.99 3.34
C SER A 19 3.37 -5.42 2.06
N ILE A 20 4.70 -5.28 2.05
CA ILE A 20 5.45 -4.70 0.93
C ILE A 20 6.12 -5.82 0.14
N HIS A 21 5.85 -5.88 -1.14
CA HIS A 21 6.33 -6.90 -2.06
C HIS A 21 6.91 -6.29 -3.33
N ILE A 22 7.78 -7.06 -3.96
CA ILE A 22 8.25 -6.83 -5.32
C ILE A 22 7.74 -7.99 -6.16
N ASN A 23 7.01 -7.67 -7.21
CA ASN A 23 6.40 -8.64 -8.10
C ASN A 23 7.43 -9.30 -9.05
N SER A 24 7.05 -10.41 -9.62
CA SER A 24 7.77 -11.02 -10.74
C SER A 24 6.77 -11.63 -11.74
N ALA A 25 7.14 -11.69 -12.97
CA ALA A 25 6.33 -12.31 -14.03
C ALA A 25 7.21 -13.12 -14.98
N ALA A 26 6.60 -14.08 -15.69
CA ALA A 26 7.31 -14.84 -16.72
C ALA A 26 7.79 -13.93 -17.87
N SER A 27 7.00 -12.89 -18.20
CA SER A 27 7.39 -11.88 -19.19
C SER A 27 8.09 -10.69 -18.54
N SER A 28 9.25 -10.33 -19.05
CA SER A 28 9.97 -9.10 -18.65
C SER A 28 9.29 -7.80 -19.09
N SER A 29 8.23 -7.89 -19.89
CA SER A 29 7.43 -6.74 -20.31
C SER A 29 6.41 -6.32 -19.26
N ALA A 30 6.08 -7.17 -18.27
CA ALA A 30 5.21 -6.80 -17.17
C ALA A 30 5.84 -5.68 -16.35
N THR A 31 5.09 -4.61 -16.07
CA THR A 31 5.57 -3.39 -15.40
C THR A 31 4.44 -2.73 -14.62
N GLY A 32 4.79 -1.97 -13.57
CA GLY A 32 3.87 -1.09 -12.88
C GLY A 32 3.58 -1.46 -11.44
N LEU A 33 2.76 -0.61 -10.82
CA LEU A 33 2.40 -0.63 -9.40
C LEU A 33 0.98 -1.11 -9.22
N GLU A 34 0.76 -1.99 -8.25
CA GLU A 34 -0.57 -2.46 -7.88
C GLU A 34 -0.70 -2.69 -6.39
N SER A 35 -1.92 -2.62 -5.87
CA SER A 35 -2.21 -2.88 -4.47
C SER A 35 -3.39 -3.82 -4.33
N TYR A 36 -3.35 -4.65 -3.30
CA TYR A 36 -4.33 -5.69 -3.05
C TYR A 36 -4.96 -5.55 -1.67
N SER A 37 -6.27 -5.78 -1.60
CA SER A 37 -6.99 -6.07 -0.37
C SER A 37 -7.67 -7.45 -0.47
N MET A 38 -8.17 -7.96 0.65
CA MET A 38 -8.89 -9.23 0.64
C MET A 38 -10.17 -9.13 -0.18
N LYS A 39 -10.53 -10.20 -0.89
CA LYS A 39 -11.80 -10.32 -1.62
C LYS A 39 -12.91 -10.72 -0.67
N ALA A 40 -13.71 -9.80 -0.21
CA ALA A 40 -14.99 -10.07 0.46
C ALA A 40 -15.80 -8.77 0.68
N SER A 41 -17.04 -8.92 1.10
CA SER A 41 -18.03 -7.85 1.25
C SER A 41 -18.40 -7.61 2.72
N SER A 42 -17.50 -7.15 3.54
CA SER A 42 -17.79 -6.72 4.90
C SER A 42 -17.26 -5.31 5.17
N ALA A 43 -17.76 -4.63 6.20
CA ALA A 43 -17.32 -3.29 6.57
C ALA A 43 -15.80 -3.19 6.84
N GLY A 44 -15.20 -4.27 7.40
CA GLY A 44 -13.75 -4.34 7.59
C GLY A 44 -12.97 -4.35 6.29
N LEU A 45 -13.54 -4.94 5.25
CA LEU A 45 -12.93 -5.03 3.93
C LEU A 45 -13.08 -3.76 3.10
N GLU A 46 -14.13 -2.98 3.36
CA GLU A 46 -14.24 -1.63 2.80
C GLU A 46 -13.11 -0.73 3.31
N ARG A 47 -12.76 -0.83 4.59
CA ARG A 47 -11.59 -0.14 5.16
C ARG A 47 -10.29 -0.54 4.46
N ALA A 48 -10.07 -1.84 4.25
CA ALA A 48 -8.89 -2.35 3.54
C ALA A 48 -8.85 -1.86 2.09
N ARG A 49 -10.00 -1.85 1.41
CA ARG A 49 -10.12 -1.36 0.04
C ARG A 49 -9.81 0.14 -0.05
N MET A 50 -10.28 0.95 0.89
CA MET A 50 -10.00 2.38 0.93
C MET A 50 -8.53 2.66 1.26
N LEU A 51 -7.94 1.92 2.20
CA LEU A 51 -6.51 1.99 2.48
C LEU A 51 -5.70 1.68 1.22
N SER A 52 -6.07 0.62 0.50
CA SER A 52 -5.44 0.22 -0.78
C SER A 52 -5.50 1.33 -1.83
N LYS A 53 -6.63 2.03 -1.96
CA LYS A 53 -6.79 3.16 -2.90
C LYS A 53 -5.86 4.33 -2.56
N TYR A 54 -5.78 4.73 -1.30
CA TYR A 54 -4.90 5.82 -0.87
C TYR A 54 -3.42 5.46 -1.03
N MET A 55 -3.04 4.21 -0.72
CA MET A 55 -1.69 3.70 -0.97
C MET A 55 -1.34 3.73 -2.45
N GLN A 56 -2.21 3.18 -3.30
CA GLN A 56 -2.01 3.14 -4.75
C GLN A 56 -1.83 4.54 -5.33
N ASN A 57 -2.68 5.49 -4.91
CA ASN A 57 -2.59 6.89 -5.36
C ASN A 57 -1.22 7.50 -5.08
N ARG A 58 -0.71 7.33 -3.86
CA ARG A 58 0.61 7.86 -3.48
C ARG A 58 1.77 7.13 -4.16
N MET A 59 1.66 5.81 -4.34
CA MET A 59 2.70 5.04 -5.02
C MET A 59 2.89 5.50 -6.47
N VAL A 60 1.80 5.73 -7.21
CA VAL A 60 1.88 6.17 -8.61
C VAL A 60 2.34 7.64 -8.76
N GLU A 61 2.19 8.45 -7.72
CA GLU A 61 2.80 9.78 -7.66
C GLU A 61 4.32 9.70 -7.43
N ALA A 62 4.79 8.69 -6.66
CA ALA A 62 6.19 8.55 -6.29
C ALA A 62 7.06 8.01 -7.43
N TRP A 63 6.59 6.97 -8.13
CA TRP A 63 7.31 6.34 -9.25
C TRP A 63 6.51 6.45 -10.53
N PRO A 64 7.10 6.94 -11.64
CA PRO A 64 6.43 7.10 -12.93
C PRO A 64 6.33 5.75 -13.66
N LEU A 65 5.76 4.76 -13.01
CA LEU A 65 5.47 3.43 -13.54
C LEU A 65 3.97 3.29 -13.83
N PRO A 66 3.57 2.37 -14.70
CA PRO A 66 2.15 2.15 -14.99
C PRO A 66 1.32 1.89 -13.74
N ASN A 67 0.18 2.57 -13.65
CA ASN A 67 -0.81 2.32 -12.60
C ASN A 67 -1.64 1.08 -12.97
N ARG A 68 -1.38 -0.05 -12.31
CA ARG A 68 -2.12 -1.29 -12.51
C ARG A 68 -3.38 -1.39 -11.64
N GLY A 69 -3.59 -0.38 -10.77
CA GLY A 69 -4.80 -0.20 -9.98
C GLY A 69 -4.86 -1.00 -8.69
N VAL A 70 -6.03 -0.90 -8.07
CA VAL A 70 -6.40 -1.60 -6.85
C VAL A 70 -7.12 -2.89 -7.21
N LYS A 71 -6.71 -4.00 -6.61
CA LYS A 71 -7.22 -5.35 -6.88
C LYS A 71 -7.61 -6.05 -5.59
N THR A 72 -8.22 -7.22 -5.75
CA THR A 72 -8.53 -8.11 -4.63
C THR A 72 -7.91 -9.48 -4.87
N ALA A 73 -7.40 -10.09 -3.81
CA ALA A 73 -6.86 -11.45 -3.86
C ALA A 73 -6.96 -12.13 -2.49
N ASN A 74 -7.01 -13.46 -2.49
CA ASN A 74 -7.05 -14.26 -1.27
C ASN A 74 -5.62 -14.62 -0.82
N PHE A 75 -4.80 -13.60 -0.55
CA PHE A 75 -3.48 -13.83 0.02
C PHE A 75 -3.57 -14.18 1.51
N GLN A 76 -2.76 -15.13 1.96
CA GLN A 76 -2.80 -15.62 3.34
C GLN A 76 -2.61 -14.49 4.35
N VAL A 77 -1.61 -13.62 4.16
CA VAL A 77 -1.34 -12.49 5.06
C VAL A 77 -2.50 -11.49 5.16
N LEU A 78 -3.33 -11.37 4.12
CA LEU A 78 -4.52 -10.52 4.14
C LEU A 78 -5.72 -11.23 4.78
N ARG A 79 -5.85 -12.54 4.57
CA ARG A 79 -6.94 -13.36 5.12
C ARG A 79 -6.82 -13.54 6.63
N ASP A 80 -5.60 -13.73 7.12
CA ASP A 80 -5.33 -14.12 8.51
C ASP A 80 -5.22 -12.90 9.45
N THR A 81 -5.23 -11.67 8.93
CA THR A 81 -5.20 -10.41 9.69
C THR A 81 -6.61 -9.92 10.03
N LYS A 82 -6.78 -9.38 11.26
CA LYS A 82 -8.08 -8.89 11.77
C LYS A 82 -8.31 -7.39 11.54
N MET A 83 -7.24 -6.64 11.26
CA MET A 83 -7.29 -5.20 10.97
C MET A 83 -7.37 -4.96 9.46
N PRO A 84 -7.64 -3.71 9.00
CA PRO A 84 -7.48 -3.35 7.60
C PRO A 84 -6.08 -3.71 7.09
N ALA A 85 -6.02 -4.53 6.04
CA ALA A 85 -4.78 -5.11 5.54
C ALA A 85 -4.65 -4.93 4.04
N VAL A 86 -3.45 -4.52 3.60
CA VAL A 86 -3.11 -4.34 2.19
C VAL A 86 -1.77 -4.99 1.86
N LEU A 87 -1.64 -5.46 0.62
CA LEU A 87 -0.40 -5.93 0.04
C LEU A 87 -0.06 -5.03 -1.16
N LEU A 88 1.13 -4.46 -1.14
CA LEU A 88 1.60 -3.53 -2.16
C LEU A 88 2.65 -4.23 -3.02
N GLU A 89 2.42 -4.26 -4.34
CA GLU A 89 3.38 -4.74 -5.33
C GLU A 89 4.06 -3.55 -6.00
N MET A 90 5.30 -3.32 -5.63
CA MET A 90 6.07 -2.14 -6.00
C MET A 90 6.95 -2.39 -7.23
N GLY A 91 6.30 -2.76 -8.34
CA GLY A 91 6.99 -3.05 -9.60
C GLY A 91 7.41 -4.51 -9.75
N PHE A 92 7.96 -4.82 -10.92
CA PHE A 92 8.38 -6.17 -11.33
C PHE A 92 9.90 -6.26 -11.37
N ILE A 93 10.47 -7.18 -10.58
CA ILE A 93 11.94 -7.32 -10.45
C ILE A 93 12.63 -7.64 -11.78
N ASN A 94 11.96 -8.38 -12.66
CA ASN A 94 12.47 -8.78 -13.95
C ASN A 94 12.19 -7.78 -15.08
N ASN A 95 11.52 -6.65 -14.80
CA ASN A 95 11.38 -5.54 -15.73
C ASN A 95 12.53 -4.54 -15.54
N LYS A 96 13.24 -4.21 -16.60
CA LYS A 96 14.43 -3.33 -16.54
C LYS A 96 14.13 -1.93 -15.98
N ARG A 97 12.98 -1.35 -16.35
CA ARG A 97 12.57 -0.02 -15.89
C ARG A 97 12.18 -0.06 -14.41
N ASP A 98 11.32 -0.99 -14.01
CA ASP A 98 10.87 -1.13 -12.63
C ASP A 98 12.06 -1.43 -11.71
N ASN A 99 12.97 -2.30 -12.15
CA ASN A 99 14.17 -2.69 -11.41
C ASN A 99 15.06 -1.50 -11.07
N TYR A 100 15.14 -0.47 -11.94
CA TYR A 100 15.86 0.76 -11.62
C TYR A 100 15.30 1.42 -10.35
N TYR A 101 13.98 1.62 -10.25
CA TYR A 101 13.33 2.23 -9.09
C TYR A 101 13.46 1.35 -7.83
N ILE A 102 13.28 0.04 -7.99
CA ILE A 102 13.38 -0.93 -6.91
C ILE A 102 14.77 -0.90 -6.26
N ARG A 103 15.83 -0.77 -7.04
CA ARG A 103 17.23 -0.86 -6.57
C ARG A 103 17.84 0.48 -6.16
N THR A 104 17.26 1.60 -6.52
CA THR A 104 17.83 2.92 -6.27
C THR A 104 17.43 3.43 -4.89
N ALA A 105 18.39 3.67 -4.00
CA ALA A 105 18.14 4.06 -2.61
C ALA A 105 17.30 5.34 -2.47
N SER A 106 17.52 6.36 -3.31
CA SER A 106 16.73 7.59 -3.31
C SER A 106 15.27 7.33 -3.73
N GLU A 107 15.04 6.41 -4.67
CA GLU A 107 13.70 6.01 -5.10
C GLU A 107 12.97 5.18 -4.04
N GLN A 108 13.70 4.32 -3.33
CA GLN A 108 13.15 3.58 -2.18
C GLN A 108 12.66 4.53 -1.09
N LYS A 109 13.40 5.61 -0.81
CA LYS A 109 12.98 6.65 0.15
C LYS A 109 11.71 7.37 -0.29
N LYS A 110 11.60 7.70 -1.58
CA LYS A 110 10.37 8.29 -2.15
C LYS A 110 9.18 7.34 -1.99
N MET A 111 9.37 6.06 -2.25
CA MET A 111 8.31 5.06 -2.09
C MET A 111 7.93 4.86 -0.62
N GLY A 112 8.90 4.81 0.30
CA GLY A 112 8.62 4.78 1.74
C GLY A 112 7.80 5.98 2.21
N ARG A 113 8.14 7.19 1.72
CA ARG A 113 7.34 8.40 1.94
C ARG A 113 5.93 8.28 1.37
N ALA A 114 5.77 7.67 0.20
CA ALA A 114 4.45 7.45 -0.41
C ALA A 114 3.57 6.53 0.45
N VAL A 115 4.12 5.45 0.98
CA VAL A 115 3.41 4.54 1.91
C VAL A 115 2.99 5.27 3.18
N TYR A 116 3.88 6.07 3.76
CA TYR A 116 3.56 6.92 4.91
C TYR A 116 2.41 7.87 4.60
N LEU A 117 2.48 8.61 3.49
CA LEU A 117 1.43 9.55 3.09
C LEU A 117 0.11 8.86 2.74
N GLY A 118 0.14 7.68 2.12
CA GLY A 118 -1.05 6.89 1.86
C GLY A 118 -1.76 6.45 3.15
N THR A 119 -0.99 6.10 4.18
CA THR A 119 -1.50 5.81 5.52
C THR A 119 -2.18 7.03 6.13
N LEU A 120 -1.53 8.20 6.08
CA LEU A 120 -2.11 9.44 6.60
C LEU A 120 -3.37 9.84 5.83
N ASP A 121 -3.38 9.73 4.51
CA ASP A 121 -4.54 10.06 3.67
C ASP A 121 -5.75 9.19 4.03
N TYR A 122 -5.53 7.90 4.26
CA TYR A 122 -6.58 6.99 4.72
C TYR A 122 -7.16 7.46 6.07
N TYR A 123 -6.32 7.73 7.06
CA TYR A 123 -6.78 8.22 8.36
C TYR A 123 -7.47 9.58 8.26
N TYR A 124 -6.90 10.51 7.51
CA TYR A 124 -7.42 11.87 7.37
C TYR A 124 -8.77 11.91 6.65
N HIS A 125 -8.88 11.22 5.51
CA HIS A 125 -10.08 11.28 4.67
C HIS A 125 -11.13 10.26 5.06
N TYR A 126 -10.75 9.00 5.21
CA TYR A 126 -11.70 7.91 5.41
C TYR A 126 -12.09 7.73 6.88
N GLU A 127 -11.14 7.74 7.78
CA GLU A 127 -11.43 7.67 9.21
C GLU A 127 -11.74 9.03 9.87
N GLY A 128 -11.63 10.13 9.14
CA GLY A 128 -11.98 11.47 9.60
C GLY A 128 -11.04 12.08 10.64
N ARG A 129 -9.82 11.57 10.78
CA ARG A 129 -8.81 12.05 11.74
C ARG A 129 -8.15 13.35 11.27
N LYS A 130 -8.87 14.48 11.36
CA LYS A 130 -8.41 15.78 10.85
C LYS A 130 -7.25 16.39 11.65
N GLY A 131 -7.05 15.99 12.89
CA GLY A 131 -5.98 16.51 13.79
C GLY A 131 -4.56 16.04 13.48
N ILE A 132 -4.34 15.24 12.41
CA ILE A 132 -3.01 14.67 12.07
C ILE A 132 -2.23 15.52 11.06
N THR A 133 -2.60 16.75 10.79
CA THR A 133 -1.95 17.62 9.78
C THR A 133 -0.47 17.86 10.07
N SER A 134 -0.07 17.91 11.36
CA SER A 134 1.34 18.03 11.76
C SER A 134 2.22 16.89 11.25
N LEU A 135 1.64 15.71 11.04
CA LEU A 135 2.36 14.55 10.48
C LEU A 135 2.65 14.73 8.98
N TYR A 136 1.78 15.43 8.25
CA TYR A 136 2.07 15.85 6.87
C TYR A 136 3.14 16.94 6.84
N ASP A 137 3.03 17.94 7.72
CA ASP A 137 3.98 19.06 7.78
C ASP A 137 5.41 18.57 8.07
N ALA A 138 5.55 17.55 8.92
CA ALA A 138 6.84 16.95 9.27
C ALA A 138 7.62 16.40 8.05
N VAL A 139 6.95 16.09 6.96
CA VAL A 139 7.55 15.59 5.70
C VAL A 139 7.31 16.53 4.52
N GLY A 140 6.92 17.79 4.78
CA GLY A 140 6.68 18.79 3.74
C GLY A 140 5.56 18.41 2.77
N ALA A 141 4.47 17.81 3.28
CA ALA A 141 3.36 17.34 2.47
C ALA A 141 2.02 17.91 2.95
N LYS A 142 0.98 17.61 2.20
CA LYS A 142 -0.42 17.93 2.51
C LYS A 142 -1.31 16.70 2.26
N PRO A 143 -2.50 16.67 2.88
CA PRO A 143 -3.50 15.66 2.53
C PRO A 143 -3.75 15.59 1.02
N SER A 144 -3.94 14.40 0.51
CA SER A 144 -4.31 14.19 -0.89
C SER A 144 -5.73 14.65 -1.18
N LYS A 145 -6.14 14.53 -2.43
CA LYS A 145 -7.55 14.61 -2.79
C LYS A 145 -8.33 13.46 -2.13
N ARG A 146 -9.55 13.74 -1.70
CA ARG A 146 -10.48 12.70 -1.23
C ARG A 146 -10.86 11.76 -2.38
N LEU A 147 -10.87 10.45 -2.14
CA LEU A 147 -11.07 9.42 -3.17
C LEU A 147 -12.46 8.76 -3.14
N TYR A 148 -13.43 9.30 -2.40
CA TYR A 148 -14.82 8.78 -2.33
C TYR A 148 -15.84 9.89 -2.13
#